data_ceee5cbbf99c86067faa73ff2a2df5ec
#
_entry.id   ceee5cbbf99c86067faa73ff2a2df5ec
#
_cell.length_a   1.000
_cell.length_b   1.000
_cell.length_c   1.000
_cell.angle_alpha   90.00
_cell.angle_beta   90.00
_cell.angle_gamma   90.00
#
_symmetry.space_group_name_H-M   'P 1'
#
loop_
_entity.id
_entity.type
_entity.pdbx_description
1 polymer ?
#
loop_
_entity_poly.entity_id
_entity_poly.type
_entity_poly.pdbx_seq_one_letter_code
_entity_poly.pdbx_strand_id
1 'polypeptide(L)'
;MQLPDNIKKPRERAKAKLQLDANESPFNKPLNRYPSTKALQTLMTNWGKHEHIPERCIFMCNGIEEACDLLIRTFTVPNRDSIIAAEPTRHYYKRRAQINRIEYREANLRAENFELYANDIVNAISDTTQMIFLCSPNSPTGNLLDAGEIESIVQIFDGIVVVDESYIDFVPQATVIGLLNKYKNLVVLRSFSHAWALAGLNLSAIIAHPDIICNIAKIALSHPINTITINAALEMIKNRLDIDKWTRQIIDERTKVEIALKDIPECEHIYHSDANFLLVKFSNSASIYKDLLKNGIAVHPVMGCLRLTIGLPQDNSALLGALRRRNSSIK
;
A
#
# COMPACT_ATOMS: atom_id res chain seq x y z
N MET A 1 2.03 -15.83 -22.54
CA MET A 1 0.67 -16.14 -23.02
C MET A 1 0.23 -15.02 -23.95
N GLN A 2 0.11 -15.27 -25.26
CA GLN A 2 -0.44 -14.27 -26.17
C GLN A 2 -1.95 -14.17 -25.90
N LEU A 3 -2.40 -13.00 -25.47
CA LEU A 3 -3.82 -12.73 -25.32
C LEU A 3 -4.46 -12.59 -26.72
N PRO A 4 -5.73 -13.02 -26.90
CA PRO A 4 -6.41 -12.91 -28.18
C PRO A 4 -6.45 -11.46 -28.68
N ASP A 5 -6.21 -11.23 -29.96
CA ASP A 5 -6.22 -9.91 -30.65
C ASP A 5 -7.58 -9.17 -30.56
N ASN A 6 -8.59 -9.78 -29.95
CA ASN A 6 -9.98 -9.31 -29.92
C ASN A 6 -10.30 -8.43 -28.70
N ILE A 7 -9.34 -8.07 -27.84
CA ILE A 7 -9.60 -7.11 -26.76
C ILE A 7 -9.75 -5.74 -27.43
N LYS A 8 -10.99 -5.41 -27.78
CA LYS A 8 -11.37 -4.12 -28.37
C LYS A 8 -10.88 -3.02 -27.42
N LYS A 9 -10.06 -2.08 -27.94
CA LYS A 9 -9.77 -0.80 -27.30
C LYS A 9 -11.09 -0.22 -26.80
N PRO A 10 -11.11 0.43 -25.60
CA PRO A 10 -12.31 1.12 -25.13
C PRO A 10 -12.82 1.98 -26.29
N ARG A 11 -14.08 1.77 -26.69
CA ARG A 11 -14.69 2.61 -27.72
C ARG A 11 -14.53 4.05 -27.26
N GLU A 12 -13.84 4.89 -28.06
CA GLU A 12 -13.90 6.32 -27.87
C GLU A 12 -15.38 6.71 -27.96
N ARG A 13 -15.97 7.04 -26.81
CA ARG A 13 -17.29 7.67 -26.73
C ARG A 13 -17.16 9.11 -27.18
N ALA A 14 -16.65 9.28 -28.41
CA ALA A 14 -16.33 10.55 -28.96
C ALA A 14 -17.62 11.36 -29.17
N LYS A 15 -17.73 12.50 -28.50
CA LYS A 15 -18.52 13.69 -28.90
C LYS A 15 -19.98 13.48 -29.34
N ALA A 16 -20.58 12.29 -29.14
CA ALA A 16 -21.97 12.08 -29.48
C ALA A 16 -22.88 12.88 -28.54
N LYS A 17 -23.78 13.67 -29.12
CA LYS A 17 -24.79 14.44 -28.35
C LYS A 17 -25.76 13.50 -27.62
N LEU A 18 -25.97 12.29 -28.14
CA LEU A 18 -26.86 11.28 -27.60
C LEU A 18 -26.06 9.97 -27.42
N GLN A 19 -25.97 9.46 -26.19
CA GLN A 19 -25.26 8.23 -25.85
C GLN A 19 -26.26 7.13 -25.54
N LEU A 20 -26.42 6.17 -26.47
CA LEU A 20 -27.34 5.04 -26.37
C LEU A 20 -26.60 3.70 -26.63
N ASP A 21 -25.29 3.67 -26.35
CA ASP A 21 -24.40 2.58 -26.75
C ASP A 21 -24.05 1.61 -25.62
N ALA A 22 -24.40 1.93 -24.37
CA ALA A 22 -24.00 1.17 -23.18
C ALA A 22 -25.15 0.69 -22.29
N ASN A 23 -26.39 0.75 -22.78
CA ASN A 23 -27.61 0.33 -22.06
C ASN A 23 -27.77 0.99 -20.68
N GLU A 24 -27.26 2.20 -20.50
CA GLU A 24 -27.32 2.95 -19.24
C GLU A 24 -28.72 3.53 -19.04
N SER A 25 -29.19 3.56 -17.80
CA SER A 25 -30.48 4.18 -17.44
C SER A 25 -30.45 5.68 -17.74
N PRO A 26 -31.53 6.29 -18.24
CA PRO A 26 -31.65 7.74 -18.40
C PRO A 26 -31.86 8.49 -17.07
N PHE A 27 -32.10 7.77 -15.96
CA PHE A 27 -32.44 8.31 -14.64
C PHE A 27 -31.22 8.34 -13.72
N ASN A 28 -31.33 9.06 -12.58
CA ASN A 28 -30.33 9.15 -11.51
C ASN A 28 -28.97 9.75 -11.96
N LYS A 29 -29.00 10.85 -12.70
CA LYS A 29 -27.78 11.61 -13.04
C LYS A 29 -27.09 12.17 -11.78
N PRO A 30 -25.74 12.20 -11.70
CA PRO A 30 -24.78 11.77 -12.74
C PRO A 30 -24.34 10.30 -12.63
N LEU A 31 -24.87 9.53 -11.67
CA LEU A 31 -24.40 8.18 -11.36
C LEU A 31 -24.90 7.11 -12.35
N ASN A 32 -25.79 7.47 -13.24
CA ASN A 32 -26.37 6.59 -14.26
C ASN A 32 -25.43 6.29 -15.44
N ARG A 33 -24.21 6.78 -15.43
CA ARG A 33 -23.23 6.59 -16.50
C ARG A 33 -21.99 5.84 -15.97
N TYR A 34 -21.45 4.95 -16.80
CA TYR A 34 -20.14 4.37 -16.53
C TYR A 34 -19.08 5.46 -16.39
N PRO A 35 -18.03 5.24 -15.57
CA PRO A 35 -16.95 6.19 -15.40
C PRO A 35 -16.34 6.63 -16.73
N SER A 36 -16.11 7.93 -16.85
CA SER A 36 -15.50 8.50 -18.03
C SER A 36 -14.00 8.17 -18.08
N THR A 37 -13.55 7.58 -19.20
CA THR A 37 -12.11 7.37 -19.46
C THR A 37 -11.33 8.68 -19.33
N LYS A 38 -11.90 9.79 -19.82
CA LYS A 38 -11.28 11.12 -19.70
C LYS A 38 -11.14 11.58 -18.26
N ALA A 39 -12.12 11.29 -17.39
CA ALA A 39 -12.03 11.66 -15.97
C ALA A 39 -10.92 10.87 -15.27
N LEU A 40 -10.81 9.56 -15.55
CA LEU A 40 -9.72 8.73 -15.03
C LEU A 40 -8.35 9.21 -15.53
N GLN A 41 -8.24 9.54 -16.82
CA GLN A 41 -7.01 10.12 -17.38
C GLN A 41 -6.66 11.45 -16.72
N THR A 42 -7.67 12.32 -16.47
CA THR A 42 -7.46 13.57 -15.74
C THR A 42 -6.93 13.33 -14.33
N LEU A 43 -7.44 12.30 -13.64
CA LEU A 43 -6.94 11.90 -12.32
C LEU A 43 -5.47 11.47 -12.39
N MET A 44 -5.13 10.56 -13.31
CA MET A 44 -3.76 10.08 -13.49
C MET A 44 -2.80 11.21 -13.88
N THR A 45 -3.21 12.09 -14.81
CA THR A 45 -2.41 13.23 -15.25
C THR A 45 -2.15 14.23 -14.12
N ASN A 46 -3.19 14.59 -13.33
CA ASN A 46 -3.05 15.58 -12.26
C ASN A 46 -2.21 15.04 -11.10
N TRP A 47 -2.44 13.79 -10.69
CA TRP A 47 -1.65 13.14 -9.68
C TRP A 47 -0.21 12.90 -10.15
N GLY A 48 -0.05 12.41 -11.39
CA GLY A 48 1.27 12.18 -12.00
C GLY A 48 2.11 13.46 -12.11
N LYS A 49 1.51 14.60 -12.44
CA LYS A 49 2.22 15.90 -12.42
C LYS A 49 2.75 16.24 -11.03
N HIS A 50 1.98 15.94 -10.00
CA HIS A 50 2.37 16.20 -8.62
C HIS A 50 3.52 15.28 -8.17
N GLU A 51 3.46 14.01 -8.54
CA GLU A 51 4.48 13.01 -8.22
C GLU A 51 5.66 12.98 -9.23
N HIS A 52 5.65 13.86 -10.25
CA HIS A 52 6.62 13.89 -11.36
C HIS A 52 6.67 12.58 -12.18
N ILE A 53 5.51 11.90 -12.32
CA ILE A 53 5.37 10.63 -13.02
C ILE A 53 4.54 10.83 -14.30
N PRO A 54 5.02 10.36 -15.47
CA PRO A 54 4.21 10.38 -16.69
C PRO A 54 2.96 9.51 -16.56
N GLU A 55 1.81 10.00 -17.06
CA GLU A 55 0.52 9.27 -17.04
C GLU A 55 0.66 7.83 -17.57
N ARG A 56 1.44 7.61 -18.63
CA ARG A 56 1.65 6.29 -19.23
C ARG A 56 2.33 5.27 -18.32
N CYS A 57 2.90 5.73 -17.21
CA CYS A 57 3.55 4.90 -16.18
C CYS A 57 2.60 4.61 -15.01
N ILE A 58 1.33 5.02 -15.06
CA ILE A 58 0.38 4.94 -13.96
C ILE A 58 -0.81 4.06 -14.33
N PHE A 59 -1.20 3.15 -13.44
CA PHE A 59 -2.47 2.42 -13.49
C PHE A 59 -3.18 2.56 -12.15
N MET A 60 -4.42 3.05 -12.14
CA MET A 60 -5.25 3.17 -10.94
C MET A 60 -6.05 1.89 -10.68
N CYS A 61 -6.12 1.45 -9.42
CA CYS A 61 -6.80 0.23 -8.98
C CYS A 61 -7.51 0.42 -7.64
N ASN A 62 -8.36 -0.56 -7.25
CA ASN A 62 -9.12 -0.52 -6.00
C ASN A 62 -8.30 -1.14 -4.86
N GLY A 63 -7.35 -0.40 -4.36
CA GLY A 63 -6.48 -0.79 -3.26
C GLY A 63 -5.27 -1.61 -3.68
N ILE A 64 -4.32 -1.67 -2.76
CA ILE A 64 -3.05 -2.38 -2.97
C ILE A 64 -3.27 -3.89 -3.16
N GLU A 65 -4.30 -4.45 -2.55
CA GLU A 65 -4.61 -5.87 -2.69
C GLU A 65 -5.03 -6.24 -4.12
N GLU A 66 -5.80 -5.37 -4.82
CA GLU A 66 -6.08 -5.54 -6.25
C GLU A 66 -4.81 -5.33 -7.09
N ALA A 67 -3.97 -4.35 -6.72
CA ALA A 67 -2.69 -4.15 -7.42
C ALA A 67 -1.83 -5.41 -7.39
N CYS A 68 -1.69 -6.03 -6.23
CA CYS A 68 -0.95 -7.30 -6.08
C CYS A 68 -1.57 -8.43 -6.91
N ASP A 69 -2.90 -8.57 -6.88
CA ASP A 69 -3.61 -9.59 -7.65
C ASP A 69 -3.42 -9.42 -9.15
N LEU A 70 -3.53 -8.18 -9.65
CA LEU A 70 -3.30 -7.87 -11.06
C LEU A 70 -1.86 -8.18 -11.49
N LEU A 71 -0.86 -7.82 -10.67
CA LEU A 71 0.54 -8.11 -10.94
C LEU A 71 0.79 -9.62 -10.99
N ILE A 72 0.36 -10.35 -9.97
CA ILE A 72 0.50 -11.81 -9.91
C ILE A 72 -0.16 -12.45 -11.14
N ARG A 73 -1.41 -12.15 -11.44
CA ARG A 73 -2.13 -12.72 -12.58
C ARG A 73 -1.54 -12.35 -13.94
N THR A 74 -0.88 -11.21 -14.04
CA THR A 74 -0.27 -10.75 -15.30
C THR A 74 1.05 -11.45 -15.58
N PHE A 75 1.87 -11.67 -14.54
CA PHE A 75 3.28 -12.02 -14.72
C PHE A 75 3.67 -13.38 -14.14
N THR A 76 2.72 -14.17 -13.64
CA THR A 76 2.99 -15.51 -13.13
C THR A 76 2.08 -16.56 -13.75
N VAL A 77 2.52 -17.82 -13.74
CA VAL A 77 1.76 -18.99 -14.22
C VAL A 77 1.39 -19.87 -13.02
N PRO A 78 0.07 -20.12 -12.78
CA PRO A 78 -0.39 -20.95 -11.69
C PRO A 78 0.24 -22.34 -11.66
N ASN A 79 0.51 -22.87 -10.45
CA ASN A 79 1.13 -24.17 -10.18
C ASN A 79 2.55 -24.38 -10.76
N ARG A 80 3.19 -23.32 -11.26
CA ARG A 80 4.55 -23.37 -11.82
C ARG A 80 5.46 -22.35 -11.16
N ASP A 81 4.99 -21.11 -11.07
CA ASP A 81 5.80 -19.98 -10.68
C ASP A 81 5.68 -19.70 -9.15
N SER A 82 6.67 -19.00 -8.63
CA SER A 82 6.72 -18.57 -7.23
C SER A 82 6.93 -17.06 -7.11
N ILE A 83 6.57 -16.52 -5.95
CA ILE A 83 6.90 -15.17 -5.53
C ILE A 83 7.59 -15.19 -4.16
N ILE A 84 8.42 -14.19 -3.91
CA ILE A 84 9.09 -13.97 -2.62
C ILE A 84 8.52 -12.71 -1.97
N ALA A 85 8.41 -12.70 -0.64
CA ALA A 85 8.19 -11.48 0.12
C ALA A 85 9.15 -11.41 1.31
N ALA A 86 9.57 -10.19 1.65
CA ALA A 86 10.39 -9.91 2.82
C ALA A 86 9.52 -9.91 4.08
N GLU A 87 9.57 -11.01 4.86
CA GLU A 87 8.74 -11.21 6.06
C GLU A 87 9.45 -10.75 7.34
N PRO A 88 8.71 -10.25 8.36
CA PRO A 88 7.26 -10.14 8.40
C PRO A 88 6.75 -8.96 7.58
N THR A 89 5.67 -9.17 6.84
CA THR A 89 5.07 -8.11 6.01
C THR A 89 3.54 -8.25 5.91
N ARG A 90 2.96 -7.70 4.87
CA ARG A 90 1.51 -7.68 4.66
C ARG A 90 0.98 -9.05 4.24
N HIS A 91 0.08 -9.61 5.04
CA HIS A 91 -0.52 -10.92 4.83
C HIS A 91 -1.21 -11.11 3.47
N TYR A 92 -1.63 -10.06 2.80
CA TYR A 92 -2.33 -10.18 1.52
C TYR A 92 -1.40 -10.59 0.36
N TYR A 93 -0.09 -10.41 0.43
CA TYR A 93 0.82 -10.94 -0.59
C TYR A 93 0.71 -12.48 -0.62
N LYS A 94 0.85 -13.11 0.55
CA LYS A 94 0.69 -14.55 0.72
C LYS A 94 -0.71 -15.02 0.30
N ARG A 95 -1.75 -14.31 0.75
CA ARG A 95 -3.14 -14.64 0.42
C ARG A 95 -3.39 -14.56 -1.08
N ARG A 96 -2.89 -13.53 -1.79
CA ARG A 96 -3.08 -13.39 -3.24
C ARG A 96 -2.28 -14.43 -4.01
N ALA A 97 -1.07 -14.79 -3.60
CA ALA A 97 -0.32 -15.90 -4.17
C ALA A 97 -1.12 -17.20 -4.07
N GLN A 98 -1.62 -17.53 -2.88
CA GLN A 98 -2.40 -18.75 -2.63
C GLN A 98 -3.68 -18.83 -3.48
N ILE A 99 -4.46 -17.72 -3.56
CA ILE A 99 -5.67 -17.66 -4.39
C ILE A 99 -5.35 -17.91 -5.87
N ASN A 100 -4.22 -17.41 -6.35
CA ASN A 100 -3.76 -17.56 -7.72
C ASN A 100 -2.96 -18.87 -7.95
N ARG A 101 -2.83 -19.73 -6.93
CA ARG A 101 -2.04 -20.98 -6.97
C ARG A 101 -0.57 -20.75 -7.34
N ILE A 102 0.00 -19.67 -6.81
CA ILE A 102 1.42 -19.34 -6.94
C ILE A 102 2.11 -19.72 -5.63
N GLU A 103 3.27 -20.36 -5.73
CA GLU A 103 4.09 -20.67 -4.56
C GLU A 103 4.54 -19.36 -3.88
N TYR A 104 4.35 -19.29 -2.56
CA TYR A 104 4.81 -18.16 -1.76
C TYR A 104 6.03 -18.56 -0.95
N ARG A 105 7.12 -17.84 -1.12
CA ARG A 105 8.37 -18.01 -0.39
C ARG A 105 8.63 -16.81 0.51
N GLU A 106 9.14 -17.10 1.68
CA GLU A 106 9.46 -16.10 2.69
C GLU A 106 10.97 -15.89 2.74
N ALA A 107 11.41 -14.63 2.69
CA ALA A 107 12.78 -14.23 3.00
C ALA A 107 12.70 -13.32 4.23
N ASN A 108 13.34 -13.72 5.34
CA ASN A 108 13.13 -13.05 6.61
C ASN A 108 13.95 -11.75 6.70
N LEU A 109 13.29 -10.67 7.13
CA LEU A 109 13.95 -9.48 7.67
C LEU A 109 14.68 -9.84 8.96
N ARG A 110 15.69 -9.10 9.35
CA ARG A 110 16.44 -9.32 10.59
C ARG A 110 15.52 -9.21 11.81
N ALA A 111 15.62 -10.19 12.71
CA ALA A 111 14.69 -10.28 13.83
C ALA A 111 14.79 -9.13 14.83
N GLU A 112 15.97 -8.50 14.93
CA GLU A 112 16.27 -7.45 15.92
C GLU A 112 15.64 -6.12 15.56
N ASN A 113 15.67 -5.73 14.27
CA ASN A 113 15.34 -4.37 13.82
C ASN A 113 14.56 -4.34 12.49
N PHE A 114 14.23 -5.51 11.91
CA PHE A 114 13.53 -5.68 10.65
C PHE A 114 14.26 -5.06 9.43
N GLU A 115 15.57 -5.01 9.48
CA GLU A 115 16.39 -4.60 8.34
C GLU A 115 16.33 -5.62 7.19
N LEU A 116 16.34 -5.08 5.97
CA LEU A 116 16.46 -5.86 4.74
C LEU A 116 17.94 -6.05 4.39
N TYR A 117 18.32 -7.27 4.01
CA TYR A 117 19.59 -7.56 3.36
C TYR A 117 19.32 -8.23 2.01
N ALA A 118 19.82 -7.68 0.95
CA ALA A 118 19.60 -8.17 -0.42
C ALA A 118 20.02 -9.63 -0.56
N ASN A 119 21.10 -10.04 0.08
CA ASN A 119 21.58 -11.42 0.04
C ASN A 119 20.55 -12.44 0.59
N ASP A 120 19.73 -12.08 1.59
CA ASP A 120 18.71 -12.98 2.12
C ASP A 120 17.58 -13.19 1.09
N ILE A 121 17.23 -12.15 0.35
CA ILE A 121 16.29 -12.24 -0.78
C ILE A 121 16.89 -13.08 -1.92
N VAL A 122 18.14 -12.77 -2.32
CA VAL A 122 18.83 -13.47 -3.42
C VAL A 122 18.94 -14.97 -3.17
N ASN A 123 19.26 -15.37 -1.92
CA ASN A 123 19.34 -16.78 -1.53
C ASN A 123 17.97 -17.51 -1.58
N ALA A 124 16.86 -16.79 -1.54
CA ALA A 124 15.52 -17.37 -1.66
C ALA A 124 15.05 -17.49 -3.12
N ILE A 125 15.74 -16.87 -4.08
CA ILE A 125 15.41 -16.94 -5.51
C ILE A 125 15.62 -18.36 -6.05
N SER A 126 14.73 -18.78 -6.92
CA SER A 126 14.81 -20.03 -7.68
C SER A 126 14.40 -19.81 -9.13
N ASP A 127 14.59 -20.80 -9.97
CA ASP A 127 14.22 -20.76 -11.40
C ASP A 127 12.72 -20.49 -11.63
N THR A 128 11.87 -20.75 -10.62
CA THR A 128 10.44 -20.49 -10.69
C THR A 128 10.06 -19.10 -10.17
N THR A 129 10.98 -18.36 -9.55
CA THR A 129 10.68 -17.05 -8.96
C THR A 129 10.47 -16.01 -10.04
N GLN A 130 9.28 -15.40 -10.07
CA GLN A 130 8.90 -14.37 -11.07
C GLN A 130 8.75 -12.97 -10.45
N MET A 131 8.56 -12.90 -9.13
CA MET A 131 8.26 -11.63 -8.48
C MET A 131 8.75 -11.58 -7.04
N ILE A 132 9.22 -10.41 -6.61
CA ILE A 132 9.63 -10.11 -5.24
C ILE A 132 8.80 -8.95 -4.71
N PHE A 133 8.21 -9.09 -3.51
CA PHE A 133 7.47 -8.02 -2.83
C PHE A 133 8.25 -7.48 -1.63
N LEU A 134 8.45 -6.18 -1.61
CA LEU A 134 9.06 -5.41 -0.54
C LEU A 134 8.09 -4.32 -0.11
N CYS A 135 7.89 -4.11 1.19
CA CYS A 135 7.04 -3.03 1.71
C CYS A 135 7.90 -2.00 2.45
N SER A 136 7.89 -0.74 2.01
CA SER A 136 8.74 0.31 2.59
C SER A 136 8.03 1.67 2.59
N PRO A 137 7.72 2.25 3.76
CA PRO A 137 7.81 1.69 5.09
C PRO A 137 7.02 0.40 5.27
N ASN A 138 7.58 -0.57 6.02
CA ASN A 138 6.99 -1.90 6.15
C ASN A 138 5.77 -1.91 7.08
N SER A 139 4.88 -2.84 6.88
CA SER A 139 3.79 -3.16 7.81
C SER A 139 3.80 -4.66 8.10
N PRO A 140 3.87 -5.08 9.40
CA PRO A 140 3.46 -4.32 10.59
C PRO A 140 4.58 -3.59 11.33
N THR A 141 5.82 -3.61 10.88
CA THR A 141 6.99 -3.18 11.64
C THR A 141 7.19 -1.67 11.67
N GLY A 142 6.82 -0.94 10.62
CA GLY A 142 6.86 0.52 10.53
C GLY A 142 8.14 1.11 9.92
N ASN A 143 9.23 0.37 9.90
CA ASN A 143 10.53 0.83 9.44
C ASN A 143 10.64 0.95 7.92
N LEU A 144 11.49 1.86 7.45
CA LEU A 144 11.97 1.86 6.07
C LEU A 144 12.88 0.65 5.83
N LEU A 145 12.83 0.14 4.61
CA LEU A 145 13.87 -0.74 4.08
C LEU A 145 14.95 0.11 3.41
N ASP A 146 16.20 -0.30 3.51
CA ASP A 146 17.32 0.44 2.92
C ASP A 146 17.19 0.50 1.39
N ALA A 147 17.28 1.72 0.83
CA ALA A 147 17.11 1.95 -0.60
C ALA A 147 18.22 1.32 -1.45
N GLY A 148 19.44 1.21 -0.92
CA GLY A 148 20.57 0.55 -1.58
C GLY A 148 20.37 -0.96 -1.65
N GLU A 149 19.83 -1.57 -0.59
CA GLU A 149 19.47 -2.99 -0.59
C GLU A 149 18.31 -3.26 -1.58
N ILE A 150 17.31 -2.38 -1.62
CA ILE A 150 16.22 -2.47 -2.63
C ILE A 150 16.81 -2.36 -4.03
N GLU A 151 17.67 -1.37 -4.31
CA GLU A 151 18.30 -1.19 -5.63
C GLU A 151 19.13 -2.41 -6.03
N SER A 152 19.89 -2.98 -5.08
CA SER A 152 20.68 -4.20 -5.31
C SER A 152 19.82 -5.38 -5.75
N ILE A 153 18.66 -5.58 -5.09
CA ILE A 153 17.69 -6.62 -5.49
C ILE A 153 17.15 -6.36 -6.89
N VAL A 154 16.73 -5.12 -7.18
CA VAL A 154 16.20 -4.73 -8.51
C VAL A 154 17.22 -4.95 -9.62
N GLN A 155 18.51 -4.72 -9.33
CA GLN A 155 19.60 -4.86 -10.29
C GLN A 155 19.92 -6.34 -10.60
N ILE A 156 19.85 -7.20 -9.60
CA ILE A 156 20.27 -8.61 -9.72
C ILE A 156 19.12 -9.49 -10.24
N PHE A 157 17.89 -9.18 -9.90
CA PHE A 157 16.75 -10.02 -10.21
C PHE A 157 16.13 -9.66 -11.58
N ASP A 158 16.07 -10.64 -12.47
CA ASP A 158 15.50 -10.45 -13.82
C ASP A 158 13.97 -10.37 -13.85
N GLY A 159 13.30 -10.87 -12.80
CA GLY A 159 11.85 -10.80 -12.63
C GLY A 159 11.39 -9.44 -12.10
N ILE A 160 10.13 -9.32 -11.73
CA ILE A 160 9.53 -8.07 -11.28
C ILE A 160 9.80 -7.85 -9.78
N VAL A 161 10.33 -6.71 -9.40
CA VAL A 161 10.43 -6.25 -8.02
C VAL A 161 9.34 -5.23 -7.73
N VAL A 162 8.46 -5.55 -6.78
CA VAL A 162 7.36 -4.70 -6.34
C VAL A 162 7.71 -4.05 -5.01
N VAL A 163 7.78 -2.73 -4.97
CA VAL A 163 7.97 -1.97 -3.74
C VAL A 163 6.64 -1.31 -3.35
N ASP A 164 6.04 -1.79 -2.27
CA ASP A 164 4.79 -1.23 -1.72
C ASP A 164 5.12 -0.02 -0.84
N GLU A 165 4.94 1.16 -1.40
CA GLU A 165 5.14 2.46 -0.76
C GLU A 165 3.82 3.03 -0.17
N SER A 166 2.93 2.20 0.35
CA SER A 166 1.64 2.64 0.90
C SER A 166 1.76 3.66 2.03
N TYR A 167 2.91 3.75 2.70
CA TYR A 167 3.16 4.67 3.82
C TYR A 167 4.21 5.72 3.52
N ILE A 168 4.72 5.80 2.30
CA ILE A 168 5.85 6.66 1.95
C ILE A 168 5.55 8.16 2.11
N ASP A 169 4.28 8.58 2.03
CA ASP A 169 3.90 9.98 2.24
C ASP A 169 4.27 10.49 3.65
N PHE A 170 4.52 9.61 4.63
CA PHE A 170 5.03 9.97 5.95
C PHE A 170 6.55 10.19 5.98
N VAL A 171 7.26 9.82 4.92
CA VAL A 171 8.72 9.98 4.74
C VAL A 171 9.07 10.12 3.25
N PRO A 172 8.52 11.13 2.55
CA PRO A 172 8.52 11.20 1.08
C PRO A 172 9.92 11.25 0.44
N GLN A 173 10.94 11.68 1.18
CA GLN A 173 12.32 11.72 0.71
C GLN A 173 12.94 10.32 0.51
N ALA A 174 12.34 9.27 1.08
CA ALA A 174 12.85 7.89 0.99
C ALA A 174 12.23 7.08 -0.16
N THR A 175 11.43 7.70 -1.03
CA THR A 175 10.82 6.99 -2.17
C THR A 175 11.85 6.45 -3.14
N VAL A 176 11.62 5.23 -3.62
CA VAL A 176 12.45 4.62 -4.66
C VAL A 176 11.92 4.89 -6.08
N ILE A 177 10.93 5.75 -6.22
CA ILE A 177 10.27 6.04 -7.51
C ILE A 177 11.25 6.53 -8.58
N GLY A 178 12.33 7.22 -8.17
CA GLY A 178 13.38 7.68 -9.06
C GLY A 178 14.11 6.54 -9.80
N LEU A 179 14.15 5.34 -9.21
CA LEU A 179 14.77 4.15 -9.81
C LEU A 179 14.01 3.63 -11.04
N LEU A 180 12.73 4.01 -11.22
CA LEU A 180 11.95 3.66 -12.42
C LEU A 180 12.57 4.17 -13.73
N ASN A 181 13.39 5.22 -13.68
CA ASN A 181 14.12 5.73 -14.84
C ASN A 181 15.29 4.81 -15.24
N LYS A 182 15.79 4.01 -14.30
CA LYS A 182 16.95 3.13 -14.47
C LYS A 182 16.55 1.67 -14.69
N TYR A 183 15.50 1.21 -14.01
CA TYR A 183 15.12 -0.20 -13.97
C TYR A 183 13.69 -0.41 -14.47
N LYS A 184 13.56 -1.17 -15.55
CA LYS A 184 12.25 -1.46 -16.17
C LYS A 184 11.44 -2.52 -15.43
N ASN A 185 12.09 -3.33 -14.60
CA ASN A 185 11.49 -4.41 -13.82
C ASN A 185 11.00 -3.95 -12.43
N LEU A 186 11.21 -2.69 -12.07
CA LEU A 186 10.70 -2.10 -10.83
C LEU A 186 9.22 -1.72 -11.00
N VAL A 187 8.42 -2.04 -10.00
CA VAL A 187 7.04 -1.60 -9.82
C VAL A 187 6.91 -0.93 -8.45
N VAL A 188 6.35 0.25 -8.38
CA VAL A 188 6.06 0.95 -7.13
C VAL A 188 4.56 1.02 -6.94
N LEU A 189 4.07 0.66 -5.74
CA LEU A 189 2.67 0.78 -5.37
C LEU A 189 2.47 1.99 -4.45
N ARG A 190 1.40 2.76 -4.68
CA ARG A 190 1.01 3.91 -3.85
C ARG A 190 -0.43 3.77 -3.40
N SER A 191 -0.70 4.17 -2.16
CA SER A 191 -2.04 4.12 -1.57
C SER A 191 -2.56 5.50 -1.23
N PHE A 192 -3.83 5.75 -1.52
CA PHE A 192 -4.54 6.96 -1.09
C PHE A 192 -5.26 6.78 0.26
N SER A 193 -5.10 5.61 0.90
CA SER A 193 -5.86 5.26 2.11
C SER A 193 -5.34 5.92 3.39
N HIS A 194 -4.02 6.10 3.51
CA HIS A 194 -3.39 6.49 4.77
C HIS A 194 -3.17 7.99 4.88
N ALA A 195 -2.14 8.54 4.28
CA ALA A 195 -1.84 9.97 4.32
C ALA A 195 -2.91 10.82 3.62
N TRP A 196 -3.48 10.30 2.52
CA TRP A 196 -4.54 10.97 1.75
C TRP A 196 -5.93 10.89 2.39
N ALA A 197 -6.08 10.16 3.50
CA ALA A 197 -7.33 9.99 4.24
C ALA A 197 -8.52 9.46 3.40
N LEU A 198 -8.25 8.69 2.35
CA LEU A 198 -9.25 8.15 1.43
C LEU A 198 -9.46 6.63 1.60
N ALA A 199 -9.28 6.09 2.81
CA ALA A 199 -9.42 4.66 3.08
C ALA A 199 -10.80 4.11 2.66
N GLY A 200 -11.87 4.90 2.83
CA GLY A 200 -13.23 4.52 2.41
C GLY A 200 -13.41 4.37 0.90
N LEU A 201 -12.50 4.91 0.08
CA LEU A 201 -12.52 4.79 -1.37
C LEU A 201 -11.62 3.65 -1.88
N ASN A 202 -10.71 3.17 -1.04
CA ASN A 202 -9.77 2.09 -1.36
C ASN A 202 -9.01 2.31 -2.69
N LEU A 203 -8.59 3.55 -2.98
CA LEU A 203 -7.87 3.90 -4.20
C LEU A 203 -6.37 3.67 -4.05
N SER A 204 -5.74 3.12 -5.08
CA SER A 204 -4.30 2.90 -5.17
C SER A 204 -3.79 3.08 -6.59
N ALA A 205 -2.49 3.22 -6.75
CA ALA A 205 -1.82 3.30 -8.05
C ALA A 205 -0.69 2.29 -8.15
N ILE A 206 -0.57 1.66 -9.31
CA ILE A 206 0.60 0.92 -9.77
C ILE A 206 1.41 1.88 -10.64
N ILE A 207 2.70 2.03 -10.35
CA ILE A 207 3.61 2.87 -11.10
C ILE A 207 4.74 1.98 -11.62
N ALA A 208 4.91 1.93 -12.93
CA ALA A 208 5.87 1.04 -13.56
C ALA A 208 6.25 1.51 -14.97
N HIS A 209 7.20 0.80 -15.59
CA HIS A 209 7.50 0.98 -17.00
C HIS A 209 6.22 0.81 -17.86
N PRO A 210 6.02 1.59 -18.95
CA PRO A 210 4.81 1.55 -19.77
C PRO A 210 4.43 0.15 -20.28
N ASP A 211 5.40 -0.71 -20.55
CA ASP A 211 5.13 -2.09 -20.99
C ASP A 211 4.44 -2.93 -19.91
N ILE A 212 4.83 -2.75 -18.64
CA ILE A 212 4.18 -3.40 -17.49
C ILE A 212 2.75 -2.89 -17.36
N ILE A 213 2.55 -1.56 -17.41
CA ILE A 213 1.23 -0.94 -17.33
C ILE A 213 0.33 -1.43 -18.46
N CYS A 214 0.86 -1.51 -19.70
CA CYS A 214 0.13 -2.01 -20.85
C CYS A 214 -0.34 -3.47 -20.65
N ASN A 215 0.51 -4.32 -20.09
CA ASN A 215 0.15 -5.72 -19.82
C ASN A 215 -0.92 -5.85 -18.73
N ILE A 216 -0.82 -5.08 -17.66
CA ILE A 216 -1.84 -5.02 -16.60
C ILE A 216 -3.20 -4.56 -17.18
N ALA A 217 -3.19 -3.52 -18.02
CA ALA A 217 -4.39 -2.98 -18.63
C ALA A 217 -5.15 -3.98 -19.52
N LYS A 218 -4.46 -5.01 -20.05
CA LYS A 218 -5.10 -6.06 -20.88
C LYS A 218 -6.01 -6.98 -20.06
N ILE A 219 -5.71 -7.22 -18.79
CA ILE A 219 -6.47 -8.14 -17.93
C ILE A 219 -7.37 -7.40 -16.94
N ALA A 220 -7.17 -6.11 -16.75
CA ALA A 220 -7.94 -5.28 -15.83
C ALA A 220 -9.38 -5.06 -16.32
N LEU A 221 -10.26 -4.65 -15.41
CA LEU A 221 -11.63 -4.29 -15.75
C LEU A 221 -11.68 -3.07 -16.68
N SER A 222 -12.70 -3.02 -17.55
CA SER A 222 -12.89 -1.89 -18.48
C SER A 222 -13.12 -0.55 -17.78
N HIS A 223 -13.67 -0.58 -16.57
CA HIS A 223 -13.92 0.59 -15.74
C HIS A 223 -13.38 0.28 -14.33
N PRO A 224 -12.05 0.35 -14.12
CA PRO A 224 -11.43 -0.09 -12.88
C PRO A 224 -11.83 0.78 -11.69
N ILE A 225 -12.05 2.08 -11.89
CA ILE A 225 -12.36 3.03 -10.81
C ILE A 225 -13.74 3.66 -11.06
N ASN A 226 -14.59 3.70 -10.05
CA ASN A 226 -15.92 4.29 -10.12
C ASN A 226 -15.89 5.83 -10.10
N THR A 227 -16.98 6.46 -10.56
CA THR A 227 -17.11 7.91 -10.70
C THR A 227 -16.95 8.66 -9.37
N ILE A 228 -17.47 8.11 -8.27
CA ILE A 228 -17.39 8.75 -6.94
C ILE A 228 -15.94 8.81 -6.48
N THR A 229 -15.22 7.71 -6.61
CA THR A 229 -13.80 7.62 -6.26
C THR A 229 -12.95 8.58 -7.09
N ILE A 230 -13.17 8.65 -8.41
CA ILE A 230 -12.44 9.56 -9.30
C ILE A 230 -12.67 11.02 -8.87
N ASN A 231 -13.91 11.41 -8.63
CA ASN A 231 -14.26 12.80 -8.26
C ASN A 231 -13.69 13.18 -6.89
N ALA A 232 -13.79 12.31 -5.90
CA ALA A 232 -13.24 12.54 -4.57
C ALA A 232 -11.69 12.64 -4.60
N ALA A 233 -11.02 11.78 -5.36
CA ALA A 233 -9.57 11.84 -5.51
C ALA A 233 -9.13 13.13 -6.23
N LEU A 234 -9.84 13.56 -7.27
CA LEU A 234 -9.57 14.83 -7.95
C LEU A 234 -9.73 16.03 -7.03
N GLU A 235 -10.71 16.01 -6.12
CA GLU A 235 -10.90 17.05 -5.13
C GLU A 235 -9.76 17.08 -4.11
N MET A 236 -9.33 15.92 -3.62
CA MET A 236 -8.19 15.83 -2.69
C MET A 236 -6.86 16.29 -3.31
N ILE A 237 -6.65 16.07 -4.61
CA ILE A 237 -5.46 16.58 -5.31
C ILE A 237 -5.44 18.12 -5.30
N LYS A 238 -6.59 18.78 -5.42
CA LYS A 238 -6.68 20.26 -5.32
C LYS A 238 -6.35 20.75 -3.91
N ASN A 239 -6.67 19.94 -2.89
CA ASN A 239 -6.49 20.27 -1.47
C ASN A 239 -5.20 19.64 -0.89
N ARG A 240 -4.16 19.46 -1.72
CA ARG A 240 -2.90 18.80 -1.31
C ARG A 240 -2.24 19.40 -0.07
N LEU A 241 -2.36 20.70 0.13
CA LEU A 241 -1.81 21.38 1.32
C LEU A 241 -2.41 20.86 2.64
N ASP A 242 -3.67 20.43 2.63
CA ASP A 242 -4.30 19.84 3.80
C ASP A 242 -3.70 18.45 4.09
N ILE A 243 -3.43 17.65 3.06
CA ILE A 243 -2.77 16.34 3.20
C ILE A 243 -1.40 16.50 3.85
N ASP A 244 -0.59 17.44 3.37
CA ASP A 244 0.74 17.72 3.91
C ASP A 244 0.66 18.18 5.38
N LYS A 245 -0.35 18.97 5.74
CA LYS A 245 -0.61 19.38 7.12
C LYS A 245 -1.00 18.20 8.01
N TRP A 246 -1.93 17.35 7.57
CA TRP A 246 -2.36 16.18 8.31
C TRP A 246 -1.22 15.19 8.51
N THR A 247 -0.43 14.96 7.47
CA THR A 247 0.74 14.07 7.52
C THR A 247 1.75 14.55 8.55
N ARG A 248 2.09 15.83 8.56
CA ARG A 248 2.98 16.43 9.58
C ARG A 248 2.40 16.27 10.98
N GLN A 249 1.12 16.54 11.18
CA GLN A 249 0.46 16.36 12.48
C GLN A 249 0.56 14.91 12.97
N ILE A 250 0.36 13.92 12.09
CA ILE A 250 0.49 12.50 12.43
C ILE A 250 1.94 12.17 12.82
N ILE A 251 2.94 12.69 12.11
CA ILE A 251 4.35 12.48 12.43
C ILE A 251 4.69 13.07 13.81
N ASP A 252 4.24 14.30 14.09
CA ASP A 252 4.46 14.95 15.39
C ASP A 252 3.79 14.18 16.53
N GLU A 253 2.55 13.72 16.32
CA GLU A 253 1.83 12.91 17.29
C GLU A 253 2.49 11.54 17.50
N ARG A 254 3.01 10.90 16.44
CA ARG A 254 3.78 9.66 16.58
C ARG A 254 4.95 9.82 17.54
N THR A 255 5.72 10.89 17.40
CA THR A 255 6.85 11.20 18.28
C THR A 255 6.39 11.39 19.72
N LYS A 256 5.28 12.10 19.95
CA LYS A 256 4.73 12.31 21.31
C LYS A 256 4.27 11.00 21.94
N VAL A 257 3.56 10.16 21.18
CA VAL A 257 3.09 8.85 21.65
C VAL A 257 4.26 7.93 21.94
N GLU A 258 5.29 7.90 21.10
CA GLU A 258 6.51 7.12 21.31
C GLU A 258 7.20 7.51 22.61
N ILE A 259 7.38 8.82 22.87
CA ILE A 259 7.97 9.32 24.12
C ILE A 259 7.12 8.90 25.33
N ALA A 260 5.80 9.09 25.26
CA ALA A 260 4.90 8.79 26.37
C ALA A 260 4.78 7.27 26.66
N LEU A 261 4.99 6.41 25.69
CA LEU A 261 5.00 4.95 25.86
C LEU A 261 6.22 4.47 26.65
N LYS A 262 7.35 5.19 26.61
CA LYS A 262 8.56 4.87 27.38
C LYS A 262 8.31 4.95 28.91
N ASP A 263 7.32 5.74 29.32
CA ASP A 263 6.90 5.87 30.73
C ASP A 263 5.87 4.78 31.15
N ILE A 264 5.47 3.88 30.25
CA ILE A 264 4.57 2.78 30.58
C ILE A 264 5.39 1.58 31.03
N PRO A 265 5.28 1.14 32.31
CA PRO A 265 6.13 0.06 32.85
C PRO A 265 6.03 -1.26 32.11
N GLU A 266 4.88 -1.56 31.51
CA GLU A 266 4.66 -2.79 30.73
C GLU A 266 5.19 -2.70 29.29
N CYS A 267 5.67 -1.53 28.84
CA CYS A 267 6.26 -1.34 27.51
C CYS A 267 7.71 -1.83 27.52
N GLU A 268 7.97 -2.95 26.86
CA GLU A 268 9.30 -3.55 26.79
C GLU A 268 10.13 -2.98 25.64
N HIS A 269 9.49 -2.77 24.48
CA HIS A 269 10.19 -2.28 23.30
C HIS A 269 9.25 -1.55 22.36
N ILE A 270 9.72 -0.45 21.77
CA ILE A 270 9.04 0.30 20.71
C ILE A 270 9.91 0.22 19.49
N TYR A 271 9.44 -0.45 18.45
CA TYR A 271 10.18 -0.51 17.19
C TYR A 271 10.11 0.83 16.45
N HIS A 272 11.22 1.19 15.82
CA HIS A 272 11.30 2.39 14.99
C HIS A 272 10.24 2.37 13.89
N SER A 273 9.61 3.51 13.63
CA SER A 273 8.57 3.62 12.61
C SER A 273 8.67 4.92 11.82
N ASP A 274 8.58 4.79 10.50
CA ASP A 274 8.44 5.87 9.52
C ASP A 274 7.00 5.95 8.97
N ALA A 275 6.08 5.12 9.50
CA ALA A 275 4.68 5.05 9.10
C ALA A 275 3.76 5.85 10.05
N ASN A 276 2.43 5.71 9.89
CA ASN A 276 1.42 6.31 10.78
C ASN A 276 1.01 5.42 11.96
N PHE A 277 1.88 4.52 12.38
CA PHE A 277 1.65 3.62 13.51
C PHE A 277 2.97 3.28 14.21
N LEU A 278 2.88 2.70 15.40
CA LEU A 278 4.01 2.12 16.14
C LEU A 278 3.74 0.63 16.36
N LEU A 279 4.78 -0.19 16.22
CA LEU A 279 4.78 -1.58 16.70
C LEU A 279 5.41 -1.59 18.10
N VAL A 280 4.66 -2.08 19.08
CA VAL A 280 5.07 -2.03 20.50
C VAL A 280 4.99 -3.41 21.11
N LYS A 281 6.09 -3.85 21.70
CA LYS A 281 6.14 -5.06 22.51
C LYS A 281 5.85 -4.73 23.96
N PHE A 282 4.88 -5.39 24.53
CA PHE A 282 4.55 -5.28 25.94
C PHE A 282 4.82 -6.61 26.65
N SER A 283 5.05 -6.57 27.95
CA SER A 283 5.25 -7.77 28.79
C SER A 283 4.08 -8.77 28.69
N ASN A 284 2.86 -8.28 28.49
CA ASN A 284 1.67 -9.10 28.20
C ASN A 284 0.75 -8.41 27.18
N SER A 285 1.17 -8.38 25.92
CA SER A 285 0.41 -7.77 24.82
C SER A 285 -1.02 -8.33 24.70
N ALA A 286 -1.22 -9.64 24.94
CA ALA A 286 -2.54 -10.27 24.83
C ALA A 286 -3.51 -9.77 25.93
N SER A 287 -3.05 -9.58 27.15
CA SER A 287 -3.87 -9.01 28.23
C SER A 287 -4.18 -7.53 27.97
N ILE A 288 -3.16 -6.75 27.58
CA ILE A 288 -3.32 -5.32 27.23
C ILE A 288 -4.32 -5.15 26.10
N TYR A 289 -4.23 -5.95 25.05
CA TYR A 289 -5.20 -5.92 23.94
C TYR A 289 -6.65 -6.10 24.44
N LYS A 290 -6.89 -7.12 25.32
CA LYS A 290 -8.22 -7.37 25.85
C LYS A 290 -8.75 -6.20 26.69
N ASP A 291 -7.88 -5.59 27.48
CA ASP A 291 -8.28 -4.47 28.35
C ASP A 291 -8.51 -3.19 27.54
N LEU A 292 -7.70 -2.90 26.51
CA LEU A 292 -7.95 -1.79 25.60
C LEU A 292 -9.28 -1.98 24.88
N LEU A 293 -9.59 -3.18 24.40
CA LEU A 293 -10.86 -3.49 23.75
C LEU A 293 -12.06 -3.31 24.69
N LYS A 294 -11.97 -3.74 25.97
CA LYS A 294 -13.00 -3.49 27.00
C LYS A 294 -13.22 -1.99 27.25
N ASN A 295 -12.18 -1.17 27.09
CA ASN A 295 -12.27 0.29 27.19
C ASN A 295 -12.68 0.96 25.88
N GLY A 296 -13.14 0.21 24.87
CA GLY A 296 -13.59 0.74 23.59
C GLY A 296 -12.44 1.15 22.64
N ILE A 297 -11.20 0.75 22.91
CA ILE A 297 -10.03 1.09 22.11
C ILE A 297 -9.57 -0.14 21.32
N ALA A 298 -9.75 -0.10 20.00
CA ALA A 298 -9.30 -1.15 19.10
C ALA A 298 -7.86 -0.89 18.64
N VAL A 299 -6.98 -1.87 18.83
CA VAL A 299 -5.60 -1.90 18.31
C VAL A 299 -5.37 -3.23 17.58
N HIS A 300 -4.27 -3.37 16.85
CA HIS A 300 -4.02 -4.57 16.07
C HIS A 300 -2.97 -5.48 16.73
N PRO A 301 -3.36 -6.66 17.27
CA PRO A 301 -2.40 -7.63 17.80
C PRO A 301 -1.69 -8.34 16.63
N VAL A 302 -0.37 -8.34 16.64
CA VAL A 302 0.46 -8.98 15.61
C VAL A 302 1.83 -9.35 16.17
N MET A 303 2.36 -10.52 15.84
CA MET A 303 3.71 -10.97 16.21
C MET A 303 4.00 -10.92 17.74
N GLY A 304 3.00 -11.15 18.59
CA GLY A 304 3.17 -10.99 20.05
C GLY A 304 3.27 -9.53 20.53
N CYS A 305 3.15 -8.55 19.62
CA CYS A 305 3.15 -7.12 19.85
C CYS A 305 1.76 -6.53 19.63
N LEU A 306 1.63 -5.21 19.83
CA LEU A 306 0.48 -4.43 19.43
C LEU A 306 0.92 -3.36 18.41
N ARG A 307 0.25 -3.31 17.26
CA ARG A 307 0.40 -2.20 16.33
C ARG A 307 -0.62 -1.13 16.68
N LEU A 308 -0.12 0.03 17.06
CA LEU A 308 -0.89 1.19 17.51
C LEU A 308 -0.94 2.23 16.41
N THR A 309 -2.11 2.46 15.81
CA THR A 309 -2.29 3.54 14.83
C THR A 309 -2.26 4.88 15.54
N ILE A 310 -1.57 5.86 14.99
CA ILE A 310 -1.54 7.24 15.47
C ILE A 310 -2.82 7.94 15.02
N GLY A 311 -3.63 8.35 16.00
CA GLY A 311 -4.87 9.09 15.81
C GLY A 311 -4.72 10.59 16.07
N LEU A 312 -5.85 11.25 16.26
CA LEU A 312 -5.86 12.65 16.72
C LEU A 312 -5.30 12.76 18.16
N PRO A 313 -4.88 13.95 18.61
CA PRO A 313 -4.32 14.13 19.98
C PRO A 313 -5.21 13.58 21.10
N GLN A 314 -6.55 13.73 20.97
CA GLN A 314 -7.51 13.18 21.95
C GLN A 314 -7.55 11.65 21.94
N ASP A 315 -7.42 11.01 20.74
CA ASP A 315 -7.44 9.56 20.62
C ASP A 315 -6.17 8.95 21.22
N ASN A 316 -5.02 9.58 20.93
CA ASN A 316 -3.73 9.20 21.49
C ASN A 316 -3.71 9.36 23.01
N SER A 317 -4.28 10.45 23.53
CA SER A 317 -4.42 10.70 24.97
C SER A 317 -5.30 9.66 25.65
N ALA A 318 -6.40 9.25 25.02
CA ALA A 318 -7.29 8.20 25.52
C ALA A 318 -6.57 6.85 25.60
N LEU A 319 -5.82 6.48 24.55
CA LEU A 319 -4.99 5.27 24.52
C LEU A 319 -3.96 5.25 25.65
N LEU A 320 -3.15 6.31 25.77
CA LEU A 320 -2.12 6.43 26.81
C LEU A 320 -2.74 6.45 28.21
N GLY A 321 -3.88 7.11 28.39
CA GLY A 321 -4.63 7.12 29.66
C GLY A 321 -5.14 5.73 30.04
N ALA A 322 -5.61 4.93 29.08
CA ALA A 322 -6.04 3.55 29.32
C ALA A 322 -4.86 2.65 29.75
N LEU A 323 -3.71 2.79 29.09
CA LEU A 323 -2.48 2.06 29.43
C LEU A 323 -1.98 2.41 30.84
N ARG A 324 -1.99 3.70 31.23
CA ARG A 324 -1.55 4.16 32.57
C ARG A 324 -2.47 3.66 33.72
N ARG A 325 -3.81 3.71 33.52
CA ARG A 325 -4.77 3.25 34.54
C ARG A 325 -4.61 1.78 34.87
N ARG A 326 -4.28 0.94 33.88
CA ARG A 326 -4.02 -0.48 34.06
C ARG A 326 -2.92 -0.71 35.12
N ASN A 327 -1.84 0.05 35.06
CA ASN A 327 -0.72 -0.05 36.00
C ASN A 327 -1.10 0.38 37.46
N SER A 328 -2.08 1.30 37.60
CA SER A 328 -2.56 1.72 38.92
C SER A 328 -3.46 0.66 39.59
N SER A 329 -4.02 -0.27 38.82
CA SER A 329 -4.90 -1.34 39.32
C SER A 329 -4.15 -2.64 39.67
N ILE A 330 -2.85 -2.72 39.42
CA ILE A 330 -2.00 -3.88 39.72
C ILE A 330 -1.18 -3.66 41.01
N LYS A 331 -1.19 -2.44 41.56
CA LYS A 331 -0.65 -2.12 42.90
C LYS A 331 -1.73 -2.26 43.96
#